data_5fef76d083483da789f44982b3bfed8a
#
_entry.id   5fef76d083483da789f44982b3bfed8a
#
_cell.length_a   1.000
_cell.length_b   1.000
_cell.length_c   1.000
_cell.angle_alpha   90.00
_cell.angle_beta   90.00
_cell.angle_gamma   90.00
#
_symmetry.space_group_name_H-M   'P 1'
#
loop_
_entity.id
_entity.type
_entity.pdbx_description
1 polymer ?
#
loop_
_entity_poly.entity_id
_entity_poly.type
_entity_poly.pdbx_seq_one_letter_code
_entity_poly.pdbx_strand_id
1 'polypeptide(L)'
;MGGCTLRASTLVTRRYLVTGGAGFIGSNFIRRILEHEPDAEVTNLDLLTYAGVKATVDELDVSERHSFVLGDIRDGALVDSLMPGHDVVVNFAAESHVDRSIDGPSVFLETNVVGTGVLIDSARRHGIDRFIQVSTDEVYGSIPEGFATEEDLLDPSSPYSASKAGSDLLVGSYAVTFDYPAIITRCTNNYGPYQFPEKLIPLFVTNLFDDRPVPLYGDGLNERDWLYVDDHCSALHLLVDAGTPGEVYNIGANAQVSNIELTHKILGLLGKDDSLIEPVTDRPGHDRRYAVDSSKLRALGWKPAHSLDDRLEDTIDWYRSRQDWWQPLKENR
;
A
#
# COMPACT_ATOMS: atom_id res chain seq x y z
N MET A 1 14.01 52.78 15.93
CA MET A 1 13.27 51.65 16.48
C MET A 1 12.43 51.09 15.33
N GLY A 2 12.96 50.15 14.63
CA GLY A 2 12.27 49.48 13.50
C GLY A 2 11.68 48.15 14.03
N GLY A 3 10.34 48.16 14.21
CA GLY A 3 9.62 46.95 14.55
C GLY A 3 9.66 45.94 13.42
N CYS A 4 10.33 44.82 13.62
CA CYS A 4 10.25 43.66 12.78
C CYS A 4 8.89 42.98 13.03
N THR A 5 7.91 43.28 12.23
CA THR A 5 6.66 42.52 12.18
C THR A 5 6.95 41.16 11.57
N LEU A 6 7.07 40.14 12.40
CA LEU A 6 6.97 38.75 11.97
C LEU A 6 5.60 38.60 11.26
N ARG A 7 5.63 38.44 9.94
CA ARG A 7 4.47 37.95 9.19
C ARG A 7 4.17 36.57 9.74
N ALA A 8 3.03 36.40 10.40
CA ALA A 8 2.46 35.10 10.63
C ALA A 8 2.31 34.43 9.26
N SER A 9 3.05 33.36 9.00
CA SER A 9 2.77 32.50 7.86
C SER A 9 1.36 31.97 8.13
N THR A 10 0.42 32.35 7.30
CA THR A 10 -0.86 31.62 7.23
C THR A 10 -0.48 30.18 6.89
N LEU A 11 -0.56 29.30 7.85
CA LEU A 11 -0.47 27.86 7.63
C LEU A 11 -1.59 27.53 6.66
N VAL A 12 -1.23 27.21 5.40
CA VAL A 12 -2.20 26.77 4.40
C VAL A 12 -2.54 25.33 4.78
N THR A 13 -3.79 25.08 5.14
CA THR A 13 -4.30 23.73 5.40
C THR A 13 -4.14 22.90 4.13
N ARG A 14 -3.35 21.82 4.19
CA ARG A 14 -3.23 20.88 3.07
C ARG A 14 -4.38 19.89 3.10
N ARG A 15 -5.01 19.68 1.96
CA ARG A 15 -6.15 18.79 1.80
C ARG A 15 -5.80 17.60 0.93
N TYR A 16 -5.94 16.42 1.52
CA TYR A 16 -5.66 15.14 0.89
C TYR A 16 -6.95 14.44 0.46
N LEU A 17 -7.02 13.98 -0.78
CA LEU A 17 -7.94 12.95 -1.21
C LEU A 17 -7.19 11.61 -1.23
N VAL A 18 -7.52 10.74 -0.29
CA VAL A 18 -6.94 9.39 -0.17
C VAL A 18 -7.97 8.38 -0.63
N THR A 19 -7.66 7.60 -1.66
CA THR A 19 -8.54 6.51 -2.10
C THR A 19 -8.04 5.18 -1.56
N GLY A 20 -8.95 4.25 -1.23
CA GLY A 20 -8.57 2.99 -0.61
C GLY A 20 -8.14 3.14 0.86
N GLY A 21 -8.59 4.21 1.54
CA GLY A 21 -8.19 4.51 2.90
C GLY A 21 -8.88 3.67 3.99
N ALA A 22 -9.84 2.83 3.65
CA ALA A 22 -10.37 1.78 4.54
C ALA A 22 -9.54 0.50 4.52
N GLY A 23 -8.60 0.39 3.57
CA GLY A 23 -7.65 -0.71 3.43
C GLY A 23 -6.43 -0.57 4.33
N PHE A 24 -5.54 -1.56 4.26
CA PHE A 24 -4.35 -1.69 5.10
C PHE A 24 -3.42 -0.47 5.02
N ILE A 25 -2.79 -0.23 3.84
CA ILE A 25 -1.76 0.80 3.71
C ILE A 25 -2.40 2.20 3.76
N GLY A 26 -3.54 2.37 3.07
CA GLY A 26 -4.23 3.67 3.03
C GLY A 26 -4.65 4.18 4.41
N SER A 27 -5.15 3.30 5.29
CA SER A 27 -5.54 3.69 6.67
C SER A 27 -4.33 4.08 7.54
N ASN A 28 -3.20 3.37 7.38
CA ASN A 28 -1.95 3.74 8.06
C ASN A 28 -1.39 5.06 7.53
N PHE A 29 -1.49 5.32 6.23
CA PHE A 29 -1.11 6.61 5.64
C PHE A 29 -1.97 7.76 6.19
N ILE A 30 -3.29 7.58 6.27
CA ILE A 30 -4.19 8.59 6.86
C ILE A 30 -3.80 8.89 8.31
N ARG A 31 -3.56 7.84 9.14
CA ARG A 31 -3.11 8.02 10.52
C ARG A 31 -1.83 8.84 10.58
N ARG A 32 -0.86 8.51 9.72
CA ARG A 32 0.41 9.24 9.65
C ARG A 32 0.21 10.72 9.28
N ILE A 33 -0.61 11.04 8.28
CA ILE A 33 -0.89 12.45 7.92
C ILE A 33 -1.54 13.18 9.09
N LEU A 34 -2.58 12.60 9.72
CA LEU A 34 -3.27 13.21 10.84
C LEU A 34 -2.37 13.43 12.08
N GLU A 35 -1.33 12.60 12.25
CA GLU A 35 -0.36 12.71 13.33
C GLU A 35 0.73 13.74 13.05
N HIS A 36 1.28 13.78 11.84
CA HIS A 36 2.46 14.56 11.51
C HIS A 36 2.15 15.91 10.86
N GLU A 37 0.95 16.10 10.31
CA GLU A 37 0.47 17.37 9.76
C GLU A 37 -0.76 17.85 10.55
N PRO A 38 -0.57 18.65 11.63
CA PRO A 38 -1.67 19.02 12.54
C PRO A 38 -2.82 19.78 11.88
N ASP A 39 -2.54 20.49 10.79
CA ASP A 39 -3.53 21.32 10.08
C ASP A 39 -4.07 20.62 8.81
N ALA A 40 -3.59 19.40 8.46
CA ALA A 40 -4.07 18.69 7.28
C ALA A 40 -5.50 18.15 7.45
N GLU A 41 -6.27 18.17 6.38
CA GLU A 41 -7.58 17.54 6.26
C GLU A 41 -7.50 16.37 5.27
N VAL A 42 -8.21 15.28 5.55
CA VAL A 42 -8.21 14.07 4.72
C VAL A 42 -9.62 13.68 4.35
N THR A 43 -9.93 13.64 3.05
CA THR A 43 -11.09 12.96 2.50
C THR A 43 -10.69 11.55 2.08
N ASN A 44 -11.36 10.55 2.63
CA ASN A 44 -11.10 9.11 2.40
C ASN A 44 -12.21 8.53 1.52
N LEU A 45 -11.91 8.27 0.25
CA LEU A 45 -12.82 7.62 -0.69
C LEU A 45 -12.54 6.12 -0.73
N ASP A 46 -13.51 5.29 -0.34
CA ASP A 46 -13.38 3.83 -0.39
C ASP A 46 -14.73 3.17 -0.70
N LEU A 47 -14.70 2.10 -1.46
CA LEU A 47 -15.91 1.34 -1.82
C LEU A 47 -16.31 0.31 -0.75
N LEU A 48 -15.44 0.07 0.23
CA LEU A 48 -15.59 -0.99 1.24
C LEU A 48 -15.81 -2.36 0.60
N THR A 49 -14.96 -2.70 -0.39
CA THR A 49 -14.90 -4.07 -0.92
C THR A 49 -14.35 -5.02 0.14
N TYR A 50 -14.00 -6.23 -0.22
CA TYR A 50 -13.62 -7.28 0.74
C TYR A 50 -12.48 -6.89 1.71
N ALA A 51 -11.55 -6.03 1.29
CA ALA A 51 -10.39 -5.60 2.10
C ALA A 51 -10.57 -4.20 2.72
N GLY A 52 -11.63 -3.48 2.37
CA GLY A 52 -12.02 -2.23 2.99
C GLY A 52 -12.80 -2.48 4.29
N VAL A 53 -12.23 -2.13 5.44
CA VAL A 53 -12.77 -2.48 6.74
C VAL A 53 -13.45 -1.29 7.40
N LYS A 54 -14.79 -1.37 7.57
CA LYS A 54 -15.57 -0.28 8.18
C LYS A 54 -15.10 0.07 9.60
N ALA A 55 -14.73 -0.94 10.41
CA ALA A 55 -14.21 -0.70 11.76
C ALA A 55 -12.92 0.14 11.75
N THR A 56 -12.08 0.00 10.71
CA THR A 56 -10.89 0.84 10.52
C THR A 56 -11.27 2.30 10.22
N VAL A 57 -12.31 2.51 9.42
CA VAL A 57 -12.84 3.85 9.13
C VAL A 57 -13.40 4.49 10.41
N ASP A 58 -14.17 3.74 11.20
CA ASP A 58 -14.77 4.25 12.45
C ASP A 58 -13.73 4.74 13.45
N GLU A 59 -12.54 4.13 13.47
CA GLU A 59 -11.43 4.60 14.29
C GLU A 59 -10.80 5.90 13.75
N LEU A 60 -10.78 6.09 12.42
CA LEU A 60 -10.28 7.32 11.79
C LEU A 60 -11.26 8.48 11.97
N ASP A 61 -12.57 8.20 11.94
CA ASP A 61 -13.65 9.20 12.07
C ASP A 61 -13.71 9.86 13.46
N VAL A 62 -12.92 9.41 14.43
CA VAL A 62 -12.72 10.11 15.70
C VAL A 62 -12.04 11.48 15.50
N SER A 63 -11.29 11.66 14.44
CA SER A 63 -10.68 12.93 14.06
C SER A 63 -11.65 13.78 13.25
N GLU A 64 -11.93 15.01 13.69
CA GLU A 64 -12.71 16.00 12.93
C GLU A 64 -12.04 16.41 11.59
N ARG A 65 -10.77 16.08 11.42
CA ARG A 65 -9.98 16.34 10.20
C ARG A 65 -10.05 15.20 9.18
N HIS A 66 -10.77 14.12 9.50
CA HIS A 66 -11.01 12.99 8.60
C HIS A 66 -12.48 12.99 8.18
N SER A 67 -12.74 12.78 6.90
CA SER A 67 -14.08 12.58 6.37
C SER A 67 -14.11 11.35 5.45
N PHE A 68 -15.07 10.47 5.67
CA PHE A 68 -15.24 9.26 4.88
C PHE A 68 -16.33 9.43 3.81
N VAL A 69 -16.01 8.99 2.59
CA VAL A 69 -16.95 8.93 1.47
C VAL A 69 -17.02 7.50 0.96
N LEU A 70 -18.19 6.88 1.04
CA LEU A 70 -18.45 5.58 0.43
C LEU A 70 -18.64 5.77 -1.08
N GLY A 71 -17.74 5.21 -1.90
CA GLY A 71 -17.83 5.35 -3.34
C GLY A 71 -16.75 4.63 -4.12
N ASP A 72 -17.00 4.52 -5.42
CA ASP A 72 -16.15 3.83 -6.37
C ASP A 72 -15.29 4.84 -7.14
N ILE A 73 -13.99 4.57 -7.26
CA ILE A 73 -13.06 5.39 -8.06
C ILE A 73 -13.40 5.39 -9.55
N ARG A 74 -14.21 4.44 -10.02
CA ARG A 74 -14.73 4.36 -11.41
C ARG A 74 -15.91 5.30 -11.66
N ASP A 75 -16.55 5.81 -10.62
CA ASP A 75 -17.64 6.80 -10.73
C ASP A 75 -17.07 8.20 -11.00
N GLY A 76 -16.96 8.54 -12.28
CA GLY A 76 -16.41 9.83 -12.70
C GLY A 76 -17.17 11.04 -12.17
N ALA A 77 -18.50 10.95 -11.96
CA ALA A 77 -19.28 12.06 -11.42
C ALA A 77 -18.97 12.29 -9.93
N LEU A 78 -18.87 11.21 -9.15
CA LEU A 78 -18.47 11.27 -7.75
C LEU A 78 -17.05 11.82 -7.62
N VAL A 79 -16.08 11.22 -8.36
CA VAL A 79 -14.68 11.63 -8.35
C VAL A 79 -14.53 13.12 -8.70
N ASP A 80 -15.20 13.60 -9.75
CA ASP A 80 -15.19 15.01 -10.13
C ASP A 80 -15.76 15.93 -9.04
N SER A 81 -16.76 15.48 -8.31
CA SER A 81 -17.35 16.25 -7.23
C SER A 81 -16.45 16.38 -6.00
N LEU A 82 -15.53 15.42 -5.83
CA LEU A 82 -14.60 15.40 -4.70
C LEU A 82 -13.30 16.17 -4.96
N MET A 83 -12.88 16.34 -6.23
CA MET A 83 -11.59 16.98 -6.55
C MET A 83 -11.46 18.45 -6.10
N PRO A 84 -12.49 19.32 -6.21
CA PRO A 84 -12.33 20.73 -5.87
C PRO A 84 -11.86 20.96 -4.43
N GLY A 85 -10.79 21.76 -4.29
CA GLY A 85 -10.25 22.17 -3.00
C GLY A 85 -9.29 21.19 -2.35
N HIS A 86 -8.98 20.04 -3.00
CA HIS A 86 -7.88 19.19 -2.58
C HIS A 86 -6.57 19.62 -3.25
N ASP A 87 -5.45 19.42 -2.56
CA ASP A 87 -4.10 19.73 -3.02
C ASP A 87 -3.37 18.46 -3.49
N VAL A 88 -3.63 17.33 -2.83
CA VAL A 88 -2.92 16.08 -3.03
C VAL A 88 -3.92 14.94 -3.21
N VAL A 89 -3.70 14.08 -4.21
CA VAL A 89 -4.39 12.80 -4.37
C VAL A 89 -3.39 11.67 -4.16
N VAL A 90 -3.71 10.71 -3.27
CA VAL A 90 -2.93 9.49 -3.09
C VAL A 90 -3.83 8.28 -3.35
N ASN A 91 -3.53 7.55 -4.42
CA ASN A 91 -4.34 6.43 -4.87
C ASN A 91 -3.82 5.09 -4.32
N PHE A 92 -4.48 4.58 -3.27
CA PHE A 92 -4.30 3.21 -2.77
C PHE A 92 -5.40 2.27 -3.25
N ALA A 93 -6.52 2.79 -3.77
CA ALA A 93 -7.65 1.96 -4.20
C ALA A 93 -7.23 0.99 -5.30
N ALA A 94 -7.35 -0.29 -5.03
CA ALA A 94 -7.00 -1.36 -5.96
C ALA A 94 -7.62 -2.70 -5.52
N GLU A 95 -7.93 -3.54 -6.48
CA GLU A 95 -8.00 -4.98 -6.24
C GLU A 95 -6.57 -5.52 -6.12
N SER A 96 -6.24 -6.30 -5.05
CA SER A 96 -4.84 -6.57 -4.69
C SER A 96 -4.50 -8.03 -4.37
N HIS A 97 -5.45 -8.97 -4.49
CA HIS A 97 -5.20 -10.38 -4.18
C HIS A 97 -4.88 -11.17 -5.44
N VAL A 98 -3.64 -11.66 -5.57
CA VAL A 98 -3.17 -12.35 -6.79
C VAL A 98 -4.05 -13.55 -7.14
N ASP A 99 -4.37 -14.43 -6.17
CA ASP A 99 -5.18 -15.63 -6.44
C ASP A 99 -6.56 -15.27 -6.99
N ARG A 100 -7.21 -14.24 -6.42
CA ARG A 100 -8.49 -13.71 -6.93
C ARG A 100 -8.36 -13.16 -8.34
N SER A 101 -7.19 -12.62 -8.71
CA SER A 101 -6.97 -12.10 -10.07
C SER A 101 -6.89 -13.21 -11.12
N ILE A 102 -6.47 -14.41 -10.72
CA ILE A 102 -6.45 -15.59 -11.59
C ILE A 102 -7.87 -16.07 -11.87
N ASP A 103 -8.74 -16.07 -10.85
CA ASP A 103 -10.12 -16.52 -10.96
C ASP A 103 -11.03 -15.50 -11.67
N GLY A 104 -10.78 -14.21 -11.48
CA GLY A 104 -11.63 -13.13 -12.01
C GLY A 104 -10.85 -11.87 -12.41
N PRO A 105 -10.11 -11.87 -13.55
CA PRO A 105 -9.20 -10.79 -13.90
C PRO A 105 -9.88 -9.46 -14.25
N SER A 106 -11.14 -9.48 -14.71
CA SER A 106 -11.83 -8.29 -15.23
C SER A 106 -11.96 -7.17 -14.19
N VAL A 107 -12.31 -7.50 -12.95
CA VAL A 107 -12.47 -6.52 -11.88
C VAL A 107 -11.15 -5.80 -11.57
N PHE A 108 -10.01 -6.50 -11.73
CA PHE A 108 -8.68 -5.89 -11.56
C PHE A 108 -8.39 -4.85 -12.63
N LEU A 109 -8.72 -5.12 -13.88
CA LEU A 109 -8.58 -4.17 -14.98
C LEU A 109 -9.50 -2.96 -14.80
N GLU A 110 -10.76 -3.21 -14.46
CA GLU A 110 -11.73 -2.14 -14.24
C GLU A 110 -11.33 -1.22 -13.09
N THR A 111 -10.93 -1.78 -11.94
CA THR A 111 -10.56 -0.99 -10.76
C THR A 111 -9.18 -0.37 -10.94
N ASN A 112 -8.15 -1.19 -11.24
CA ASN A 112 -6.78 -0.74 -11.18
C ASN A 112 -6.39 0.13 -12.39
N VAL A 113 -6.92 -0.13 -13.58
CA VAL A 113 -6.59 0.64 -14.78
C VAL A 113 -7.64 1.72 -15.04
N VAL A 114 -8.92 1.32 -15.20
CA VAL A 114 -9.98 2.29 -15.56
C VAL A 114 -10.22 3.26 -14.41
N GLY A 115 -10.32 2.77 -13.15
CA GLY A 115 -10.48 3.62 -11.97
C GLY A 115 -9.33 4.61 -11.77
N THR A 116 -8.07 4.16 -11.95
CA THR A 116 -6.92 5.06 -11.93
C THR A 116 -7.00 6.12 -13.05
N GLY A 117 -7.46 5.73 -14.24
CA GLY A 117 -7.67 6.67 -15.35
C GLY A 117 -8.70 7.75 -15.03
N VAL A 118 -9.82 7.38 -14.39
CA VAL A 118 -10.84 8.33 -13.94
C VAL A 118 -10.26 9.30 -12.92
N LEU A 119 -9.52 8.80 -11.92
CA LEU A 119 -8.91 9.63 -10.88
C LEU A 119 -7.90 10.63 -11.45
N ILE A 120 -6.94 10.16 -12.26
CA ILE A 120 -5.86 11.03 -12.74
C ILE A 120 -6.37 12.07 -13.74
N ASP A 121 -7.34 11.70 -14.60
CA ASP A 121 -7.93 12.67 -15.53
C ASP A 121 -8.72 13.76 -14.79
N SER A 122 -9.49 13.38 -13.78
CA SER A 122 -10.20 14.33 -12.93
C SER A 122 -9.22 15.23 -12.16
N ALA A 123 -8.19 14.65 -11.52
CA ALA A 123 -7.18 15.38 -10.80
C ALA A 123 -6.47 16.41 -11.69
N ARG A 124 -6.10 16.02 -12.93
CA ARG A 124 -5.52 16.93 -13.91
C ARG A 124 -6.47 18.07 -14.29
N ARG A 125 -7.76 17.77 -14.59
CA ARG A 125 -8.74 18.79 -14.98
C ARG A 125 -9.01 19.81 -13.88
N HIS A 126 -8.94 19.39 -12.63
CA HIS A 126 -9.14 20.24 -11.46
C HIS A 126 -7.87 20.90 -10.94
N GLY A 127 -6.71 20.62 -11.56
CA GLY A 127 -5.44 21.28 -11.24
C GLY A 127 -4.88 20.86 -9.87
N ILE A 128 -5.05 19.58 -9.49
CA ILE A 128 -4.46 19.03 -8.27
C ILE A 128 -2.93 19.12 -8.35
N ASP A 129 -2.30 19.64 -7.31
CA ASP A 129 -0.85 19.93 -7.28
C ASP A 129 0.02 18.67 -7.24
N ARG A 130 -0.49 17.56 -6.70
CA ARG A 130 0.25 16.31 -6.57
C ARG A 130 -0.66 15.09 -6.69
N PHE A 131 -0.28 14.15 -7.56
CA PHE A 131 -0.91 12.82 -7.66
C PHE A 131 0.12 11.74 -7.38
N ILE A 132 -0.14 10.86 -6.41
CA ILE A 132 0.72 9.72 -6.10
C ILE A 132 -0.04 8.44 -6.41
N GLN A 133 0.47 7.65 -7.35
CA GLN A 133 0.01 6.30 -7.65
C GLN A 133 0.80 5.31 -6.81
N VAL A 134 0.12 4.60 -5.93
CA VAL A 134 0.74 3.50 -5.17
C VAL A 134 0.64 2.22 -5.98
N SER A 135 1.78 1.71 -6.40
CA SER A 135 1.95 0.48 -7.17
C SER A 135 2.74 -0.56 -6.38
N THR A 136 3.28 -1.56 -7.05
CA THR A 136 3.92 -2.74 -6.46
C THR A 136 5.17 -3.12 -7.25
N ASP A 137 6.14 -3.74 -6.59
CA ASP A 137 7.31 -4.36 -7.20
C ASP A 137 6.97 -5.56 -8.09
N GLU A 138 5.80 -6.17 -7.92
CA GLU A 138 5.32 -7.28 -8.75
C GLU A 138 5.20 -6.91 -10.23
N VAL A 139 5.20 -5.62 -10.57
CA VAL A 139 5.18 -5.16 -11.98
C VAL A 139 6.48 -5.49 -12.72
N TYR A 140 7.58 -5.72 -12.01
CA TYR A 140 8.87 -6.12 -12.60
C TYR A 140 8.96 -7.62 -12.89
N GLY A 141 8.02 -8.43 -12.34
CA GLY A 141 8.10 -9.89 -12.39
C GLY A 141 9.20 -10.43 -11.46
N SER A 142 9.65 -11.65 -11.73
CA SER A 142 10.68 -12.30 -10.92
C SER A 142 12.06 -11.75 -11.21
N ILE A 143 12.82 -11.35 -10.18
CA ILE A 143 14.19 -10.83 -10.24
C ILE A 143 15.14 -11.86 -9.64
N PRO A 144 15.66 -12.81 -10.42
CA PRO A 144 16.47 -13.93 -9.90
C PRO A 144 17.76 -13.46 -9.22
N GLU A 145 18.41 -12.42 -9.76
CA GLU A 145 19.67 -11.88 -9.27
C GLU A 145 19.63 -10.36 -9.27
N GLY A 146 20.33 -9.71 -8.34
CA GLY A 146 20.41 -8.25 -8.24
C GLY A 146 19.10 -7.63 -7.72
N PHE A 147 18.81 -6.42 -8.19
CA PHE A 147 17.67 -5.60 -7.77
C PHE A 147 17.11 -4.87 -9.00
N ALA A 148 15.80 -4.83 -9.14
CA ALA A 148 15.14 -4.02 -10.16
C ALA A 148 15.26 -2.53 -9.79
N THR A 149 15.62 -1.72 -10.77
CA THR A 149 15.63 -0.26 -10.71
C THR A 149 14.36 0.31 -11.33
N GLU A 150 14.12 1.59 -11.17
CA GLU A 150 12.97 2.27 -11.77
C GLU A 150 13.03 2.32 -13.32
N GLU A 151 14.23 2.09 -13.90
CA GLU A 151 14.47 2.06 -15.35
C GLU A 151 14.24 0.67 -15.98
N ASP A 152 14.07 -0.39 -15.15
CA ASP A 152 13.88 -1.73 -15.65
C ASP A 152 12.49 -1.91 -16.29
N LEU A 153 12.45 -2.79 -17.30
CA LEU A 153 11.22 -3.11 -18.00
C LEU A 153 10.22 -3.81 -17.08
N LEU A 154 8.94 -3.53 -17.30
CA LEU A 154 7.86 -4.22 -16.61
C LEU A 154 7.60 -5.58 -17.29
N ASP A 155 7.61 -6.66 -16.50
CA ASP A 155 7.39 -8.05 -16.94
C ASP A 155 6.45 -8.79 -15.98
N PRO A 156 5.20 -8.29 -15.79
CA PRO A 156 4.27 -8.83 -14.82
C PRO A 156 3.81 -10.24 -15.15
N SER A 157 3.81 -11.14 -14.15
CA SER A 157 3.51 -12.57 -14.30
C SER A 157 2.06 -12.95 -13.95
N SER A 158 1.28 -12.05 -13.36
CA SER A 158 -0.10 -12.29 -12.93
C SER A 158 -1.08 -11.23 -13.48
N PRO A 159 -2.40 -11.54 -13.56
CA PRO A 159 -3.39 -10.52 -13.94
C PRO A 159 -3.41 -9.31 -12.99
N TYR A 160 -3.16 -9.51 -11.70
CA TYR A 160 -2.99 -8.42 -10.74
C TYR A 160 -1.81 -7.53 -11.11
N SER A 161 -0.60 -8.10 -11.20
CA SER A 161 0.60 -7.32 -11.52
C SER A 161 0.52 -6.66 -12.90
N ALA A 162 -0.10 -7.32 -13.89
CA ALA A 162 -0.37 -6.74 -15.21
C ALA A 162 -1.32 -5.54 -15.14
N SER A 163 -2.37 -5.60 -14.30
CA SER A 163 -3.28 -4.46 -14.09
C SER A 163 -2.58 -3.28 -13.40
N LYS A 164 -1.67 -3.55 -12.45
CA LYS A 164 -0.86 -2.51 -11.80
C LYS A 164 0.14 -1.89 -12.77
N ALA A 165 0.82 -2.71 -13.58
CA ALA A 165 1.70 -2.21 -14.66
C ALA A 165 0.93 -1.35 -15.67
N GLY A 166 -0.30 -1.74 -16.03
CA GLY A 166 -1.17 -0.94 -16.88
C GLY A 166 -1.52 0.42 -16.28
N SER A 167 -1.80 0.49 -14.97
CA SER A 167 -2.03 1.76 -14.28
C SER A 167 -0.77 2.62 -14.19
N ASP A 168 0.41 2.03 -13.98
CA ASP A 168 1.69 2.74 -13.99
C ASP A 168 1.96 3.40 -15.33
N LEU A 169 1.80 2.64 -16.43
CA LEU A 169 1.99 3.16 -17.78
C LEU A 169 0.98 4.28 -18.10
N LEU A 170 -0.27 4.14 -17.64
CA LEU A 170 -1.28 5.17 -17.82
C LEU A 170 -0.89 6.46 -17.07
N VAL A 171 -0.52 6.38 -15.79
CA VAL A 171 -0.10 7.53 -14.98
C VAL A 171 1.16 8.18 -15.57
N GLY A 172 2.15 7.38 -15.98
CA GLY A 172 3.36 7.88 -16.66
C GLY A 172 3.04 8.63 -17.95
N SER A 173 2.03 8.18 -18.71
CA SER A 173 1.61 8.87 -19.93
C SER A 173 1.04 10.27 -19.66
N TYR A 174 0.38 10.48 -18.52
CA TYR A 174 -0.13 11.81 -18.12
C TYR A 174 1.01 12.78 -17.77
N ALA A 175 2.07 12.29 -17.13
CA ALA A 175 3.26 13.12 -16.89
C ALA A 175 3.89 13.56 -18.20
N VAL A 176 4.05 12.65 -19.18
CA VAL A 176 4.68 12.96 -20.48
C VAL A 176 3.78 13.82 -21.37
N THR A 177 2.49 13.48 -21.46
CA THR A 177 1.58 14.13 -22.43
C THR A 177 1.10 15.50 -21.95
N PHE A 178 0.89 15.65 -20.66
CA PHE A 178 0.24 16.83 -20.08
C PHE A 178 1.15 17.61 -19.11
N ASP A 179 2.40 17.17 -18.92
CA ASP A 179 3.31 17.73 -17.90
C ASP A 179 2.65 17.71 -16.48
N TYR A 180 1.84 16.66 -16.24
CA TYR A 180 1.06 16.56 -15.01
C TYR A 180 1.93 16.03 -13.86
N PRO A 181 1.87 16.67 -12.64
CA PRO A 181 2.77 16.35 -11.53
C PRO A 181 2.42 15.05 -10.81
N ALA A 182 2.36 13.95 -11.54
CA ALA A 182 2.15 12.61 -11.00
C ALA A 182 3.47 11.94 -10.62
N ILE A 183 3.42 11.11 -9.58
CA ILE A 183 4.51 10.24 -9.12
C ILE A 183 3.97 8.83 -9.04
N ILE A 184 4.79 7.85 -9.43
CA ILE A 184 4.51 6.44 -9.29
C ILE A 184 5.42 5.87 -8.19
N THR A 185 4.88 5.04 -7.30
CA THR A 185 5.68 4.33 -6.30
C THR A 185 5.49 2.83 -6.44
N ARG A 186 6.57 2.05 -6.39
CA ARG A 186 6.55 0.59 -6.46
C ARG A 186 7.11 0.04 -5.17
N CYS A 187 6.22 -0.44 -4.29
CA CYS A 187 6.62 -0.94 -2.98
C CYS A 187 6.75 -2.46 -2.96
N THR A 188 7.62 -2.93 -2.07
CA THR A 188 7.76 -4.35 -1.74
C THR A 188 6.65 -4.83 -0.80
N ASN A 189 6.72 -6.09 -0.34
CA ASN A 189 5.69 -6.67 0.51
C ASN A 189 5.56 -5.93 1.84
N ASN A 190 4.40 -5.33 2.08
CA ASN A 190 4.12 -4.64 3.33
C ASN A 190 3.58 -5.59 4.40
N TYR A 191 3.89 -5.29 5.67
CA TYR A 191 3.32 -5.96 6.84
C TYR A 191 3.11 -4.97 7.98
N GLY A 192 2.23 -5.31 8.92
CA GLY A 192 1.96 -4.47 10.09
C GLY A 192 0.49 -4.45 10.53
N PRO A 193 0.12 -3.53 11.42
CA PRO A 193 -1.24 -3.30 11.89
C PRO A 193 -2.25 -3.05 10.78
N TYR A 194 -3.48 -3.56 10.95
CA TYR A 194 -4.60 -3.41 10.01
C TYR A 194 -4.46 -4.14 8.67
N GLN A 195 -3.46 -5.02 8.49
CA GLN A 195 -3.38 -5.84 7.30
C GLN A 195 -4.47 -6.93 7.34
N PHE A 196 -5.22 -7.05 6.23
CA PHE A 196 -6.33 -7.99 6.13
C PHE A 196 -5.86 -9.44 6.32
N PRO A 197 -6.57 -10.28 7.12
CA PRO A 197 -6.09 -11.60 7.57
C PRO A 197 -6.15 -12.70 6.50
N GLU A 198 -5.93 -12.34 5.23
CA GLU A 198 -5.71 -13.26 4.11
C GLU A 198 -4.26 -13.27 3.61
N LYS A 199 -3.49 -12.22 3.94
CA LYS A 199 -2.08 -12.10 3.55
C LYS A 199 -1.21 -12.93 4.48
N LEU A 200 -0.03 -13.34 4.02
CA LEU A 200 0.82 -14.35 4.66
C LEU A 200 0.97 -14.12 6.17
N ILE A 201 1.53 -12.98 6.59
CA ILE A 201 1.82 -12.73 8.01
C ILE A 201 0.54 -12.76 8.85
N PRO A 202 -0.50 -11.95 8.58
CA PRO A 202 -1.69 -11.98 9.41
C PRO A 202 -2.47 -13.29 9.33
N LEU A 203 -2.47 -13.98 8.19
CA LEU A 203 -3.08 -15.30 8.06
C LEU A 203 -2.41 -16.32 8.99
N PHE A 204 -1.07 -16.37 8.94
CA PHE A 204 -0.30 -17.31 9.75
C PHE A 204 -0.44 -17.00 11.24
N VAL A 205 -0.26 -15.76 11.63
CA VAL A 205 -0.41 -15.31 13.03
C VAL A 205 -1.79 -15.67 13.58
N THR A 206 -2.84 -15.33 12.86
CA THR A 206 -4.23 -15.58 13.33
C THR A 206 -4.63 -17.05 13.26
N ASN A 207 -4.05 -17.87 12.37
CA ASN A 207 -4.24 -19.32 12.39
C ASN A 207 -3.54 -19.93 13.62
N LEU A 208 -2.31 -19.53 13.88
CA LEU A 208 -1.49 -20.08 14.96
C LEU A 208 -2.02 -19.70 16.37
N PHE A 209 -2.77 -18.61 16.50
CA PHE A 209 -3.49 -18.32 17.75
C PHE A 209 -4.54 -19.39 18.07
N ASP A 210 -5.13 -20.01 17.05
CA ASP A 210 -6.16 -21.05 17.17
C ASP A 210 -5.58 -22.47 16.98
N ASP A 211 -4.26 -22.67 17.03
CA ASP A 211 -3.56 -23.93 16.75
C ASP A 211 -3.91 -24.55 15.39
N ARG A 212 -4.27 -23.71 14.41
CA ARG A 212 -4.58 -24.15 13.05
C ARG A 212 -3.33 -24.11 12.17
N PRO A 213 -3.23 -25.04 11.19
CA PRO A 213 -2.08 -25.07 10.29
C PRO A 213 -1.98 -23.80 9.42
N VAL A 214 -0.75 -23.54 8.97
CA VAL A 214 -0.40 -22.43 8.06
C VAL A 214 -0.02 -22.99 6.69
N PRO A 215 -0.68 -22.54 5.60
CA PRO A 215 -0.43 -23.06 4.26
C PRO A 215 0.88 -22.51 3.70
N LEU A 216 1.84 -23.38 3.42
CA LEU A 216 3.10 -23.03 2.77
C LEU A 216 3.07 -23.47 1.30
N TYR A 217 3.10 -22.49 0.39
CA TYR A 217 3.06 -22.73 -1.06
C TYR A 217 4.38 -23.34 -1.57
N GLY A 218 4.27 -24.44 -2.35
CA GLY A 218 5.40 -25.09 -3.02
C GLY A 218 6.48 -25.53 -2.05
N ASP A 219 7.73 -25.15 -2.31
CA ASP A 219 8.90 -25.45 -1.47
C ASP A 219 9.16 -24.39 -0.38
N GLY A 220 8.39 -23.32 -0.37
CA GLY A 220 8.54 -22.20 0.57
C GLY A 220 9.77 -21.31 0.34
N LEU A 221 10.53 -21.54 -0.74
CA LEU A 221 11.76 -20.80 -1.02
C LEU A 221 11.57 -19.54 -1.88
N ASN A 222 10.32 -19.11 -2.08
CA ASN A 222 10.04 -17.81 -2.69
C ASN A 222 10.48 -16.70 -1.75
N GLU A 223 11.30 -15.77 -2.26
CA GLU A 223 11.87 -14.67 -1.47
C GLU A 223 11.05 -13.40 -1.66
N ARG A 224 10.82 -12.69 -0.55
CA ARG A 224 10.11 -11.40 -0.51
C ARG A 224 10.89 -10.40 0.33
N ASP A 225 10.89 -9.14 -0.08
CA ASP A 225 11.38 -8.02 0.71
C ASP A 225 10.24 -7.51 1.60
N TRP A 226 10.45 -7.51 2.92
CA TRP A 226 9.42 -7.19 3.90
C TRP A 226 9.60 -5.79 4.47
N LEU A 227 8.68 -4.90 4.12
CA LEU A 227 8.68 -3.50 4.53
C LEU A 227 7.59 -3.25 5.58
N TYR A 228 7.97 -2.68 6.72
CA TYR A 228 6.98 -2.28 7.72
C TYR A 228 6.10 -1.15 7.18
N VAL A 229 4.79 -1.22 7.42
CA VAL A 229 3.82 -0.33 6.80
C VAL A 229 4.05 1.15 7.13
N ASP A 230 4.52 1.49 8.34
CA ASP A 230 4.82 2.87 8.68
C ASP A 230 6.03 3.42 7.93
N ASP A 231 7.03 2.58 7.64
CA ASP A 231 8.16 2.97 6.78
C ASP A 231 7.68 3.27 5.35
N HIS A 232 6.77 2.45 4.81
CA HIS A 232 6.15 2.75 3.51
C HIS A 232 5.38 4.08 3.55
N CYS A 233 4.52 4.28 4.56
CA CYS A 233 3.78 5.52 4.72
C CYS A 233 4.70 6.73 4.88
N SER A 234 5.86 6.56 5.55
CA SER A 234 6.88 7.62 5.69
C SER A 234 7.51 8.00 4.36
N ALA A 235 7.75 7.00 3.49
CA ALA A 235 8.25 7.22 2.14
C ALA A 235 7.24 8.02 1.29
N LEU A 236 5.97 7.60 1.31
CA LEU A 236 4.90 8.29 0.59
C LEU A 236 4.73 9.73 1.08
N HIS A 237 4.76 9.95 2.40
CA HIS A 237 4.67 11.28 2.99
C HIS A 237 5.83 12.18 2.54
N LEU A 238 7.06 11.67 2.55
CA LEU A 238 8.22 12.41 2.01
C LEU A 238 8.02 12.76 0.53
N LEU A 239 7.52 11.84 -0.29
CA LEU A 239 7.34 12.03 -1.72
C LEU A 239 6.24 13.06 -2.06
N VAL A 240 5.30 13.34 -1.16
CA VAL A 240 4.34 14.44 -1.34
C VAL A 240 5.09 15.76 -1.57
N ASP A 241 6.14 16.02 -0.79
CA ASP A 241 6.90 17.27 -0.85
C ASP A 241 8.16 17.18 -1.73
N ALA A 242 8.93 16.10 -1.57
CA ALA A 242 10.28 15.99 -2.15
C ALA A 242 10.32 15.19 -3.46
N GLY A 243 9.24 14.50 -3.81
CA GLY A 243 9.21 13.69 -5.03
C GLY A 243 9.20 14.54 -6.30
N THR A 244 10.01 14.17 -7.27
CA THR A 244 10.07 14.85 -8.57
C THR A 244 8.88 14.41 -9.44
N PRO A 245 8.09 15.37 -9.98
CA PRO A 245 7.00 15.04 -10.90
C PRO A 245 7.47 14.22 -12.12
N GLY A 246 6.65 13.27 -12.53
CA GLY A 246 6.94 12.37 -13.65
C GLY A 246 7.82 11.17 -13.31
N GLU A 247 8.37 11.11 -12.09
CA GLU A 247 9.33 10.09 -11.70
C GLU A 247 8.64 8.87 -11.04
N VAL A 248 9.33 7.73 -11.13
CA VAL A 248 9.02 6.50 -10.42
C VAL A 248 9.97 6.37 -9.24
N TYR A 249 9.49 5.82 -8.10
CA TYR A 249 10.30 5.54 -6.92
C TYR A 249 10.03 4.13 -6.40
N ASN A 250 11.08 3.33 -6.34
CA ASN A 250 11.04 2.05 -5.65
C ASN A 250 11.11 2.24 -4.12
N ILE A 251 10.29 1.50 -3.39
CA ILE A 251 10.21 1.58 -1.92
C ILE A 251 10.37 0.17 -1.36
N GLY A 252 11.54 -0.16 -0.82
CA GLY A 252 11.87 -1.45 -0.24
C GLY A 252 12.81 -1.34 0.95
N ALA A 253 12.76 -2.34 1.82
CA ALA A 253 13.61 -2.42 3.00
C ALA A 253 15.00 -3.00 2.69
N ASN A 254 15.15 -3.75 1.61
CA ASN A 254 16.29 -4.63 1.27
C ASN A 254 16.46 -5.75 2.32
N ALA A 255 15.35 -6.32 2.76
CA ALA A 255 15.26 -7.36 3.76
C ALA A 255 14.59 -8.62 3.18
N GLN A 256 15.24 -9.22 2.17
CA GLN A 256 14.75 -10.42 1.50
C GLN A 256 14.79 -11.61 2.46
N VAL A 257 13.63 -12.24 2.64
CA VAL A 257 13.47 -13.45 3.46
C VAL A 257 12.60 -14.43 2.69
N SER A 258 12.97 -15.71 2.70
CA SER A 258 12.13 -16.74 2.10
C SER A 258 10.87 -16.99 2.94
N ASN A 259 9.80 -17.45 2.27
CA ASN A 259 8.53 -17.72 2.96
C ASN A 259 8.71 -18.77 4.07
N ILE A 260 9.56 -19.79 3.88
CA ILE A 260 9.81 -20.78 4.92
C ILE A 260 10.57 -20.21 6.11
N GLU A 261 11.58 -19.34 5.87
CA GLU A 261 12.30 -18.66 6.98
C GLU A 261 11.37 -17.75 7.77
N LEU A 262 10.50 -16.98 7.09
CA LEU A 262 9.49 -16.16 7.74
C LEU A 262 8.49 -17.01 8.54
N THR A 263 8.09 -18.17 7.99
CA THR A 263 7.20 -19.11 8.69
C THR A 263 7.84 -19.59 9.99
N HIS A 264 9.11 -20.02 9.96
CA HIS A 264 9.83 -20.44 11.17
C HIS A 264 9.99 -19.29 12.19
N LYS A 265 10.24 -18.05 11.73
CA LYS A 265 10.26 -16.89 12.63
C LYS A 265 8.93 -16.70 13.36
N ILE A 266 7.80 -16.76 12.64
CA ILE A 266 6.46 -16.62 13.23
C ILE A 266 6.15 -17.75 14.20
N LEU A 267 6.44 -19.00 13.82
CA LEU A 267 6.27 -20.18 14.69
C LEU A 267 7.10 -20.01 15.98
N GLY A 268 8.36 -19.64 15.87
CA GLY A 268 9.25 -19.43 17.01
C GLY A 268 8.75 -18.37 17.99
N LEU A 269 8.29 -17.22 17.48
CA LEU A 269 7.73 -16.13 18.29
C LEU A 269 6.44 -16.53 19.02
N LEU A 270 5.67 -17.47 18.44
CA LEU A 270 4.42 -17.98 19.01
C LEU A 270 4.60 -19.27 19.85
N GLY A 271 5.84 -19.80 19.96
CA GLY A 271 6.12 -21.03 20.66
C GLY A 271 5.49 -22.27 20.04
N LYS A 272 5.36 -22.26 18.70
CA LYS A 272 4.81 -23.37 17.89
C LYS A 272 5.95 -24.09 17.16
N ASP A 273 5.65 -25.26 16.64
CA ASP A 273 6.60 -26.10 15.89
C ASP A 273 6.14 -26.38 14.45
N ASP A 274 6.99 -27.05 13.69
CA ASP A 274 6.80 -27.30 12.25
C ASP A 274 5.60 -28.24 11.95
N SER A 275 5.01 -28.91 12.95
CA SER A 275 3.83 -29.76 12.75
C SER A 275 2.60 -28.98 12.28
N LEU A 276 2.62 -27.65 12.46
CA LEU A 276 1.59 -26.74 11.98
C LEU A 276 1.85 -26.18 10.57
N ILE A 277 2.96 -26.55 9.92
CA ILE A 277 3.18 -26.20 8.50
C ILE A 277 2.43 -27.19 7.62
N GLU A 278 1.50 -26.68 6.80
CA GLU A 278 0.77 -27.47 5.80
C GLU A 278 1.28 -27.17 4.41
N PRO A 279 2.07 -28.07 3.78
CA PRO A 279 2.49 -27.88 2.40
C PRO A 279 1.28 -27.88 1.45
N VAL A 280 1.15 -26.86 0.63
CA VAL A 280 0.07 -26.75 -0.38
C VAL A 280 0.66 -26.58 -1.79
N THR A 281 -0.13 -26.93 -2.80
CA THR A 281 0.26 -26.77 -4.21
C THR A 281 0.58 -25.31 -4.50
N ASP A 282 1.68 -25.08 -5.21
CA ASP A 282 2.05 -23.72 -5.61
C ASP A 282 1.07 -23.14 -6.63
N ARG A 283 0.90 -21.82 -6.61
CA ARG A 283 -0.01 -21.13 -7.53
C ARG A 283 0.65 -20.92 -8.90
N PRO A 284 -0.13 -20.87 -10.00
CA PRO A 284 0.38 -20.48 -11.31
C PRO A 284 0.99 -19.07 -11.29
N GLY A 285 2.10 -18.88 -12.01
CA GLY A 285 2.74 -17.56 -12.12
C GLY A 285 3.32 -17.03 -10.82
N HIS A 286 3.73 -17.90 -9.89
CA HIS A 286 4.29 -17.50 -8.62
C HIS A 286 5.76 -17.11 -8.78
N ASP A 287 6.03 -15.81 -8.82
CA ASP A 287 7.37 -15.26 -8.92
C ASP A 287 8.28 -15.75 -7.81
N ARG A 288 9.51 -16.13 -8.18
CA ARG A 288 10.47 -16.71 -7.25
C ARG A 288 11.03 -15.69 -6.28
N ARG A 289 11.35 -14.48 -6.74
CA ARG A 289 12.02 -13.47 -5.93
C ARG A 289 11.59 -12.06 -6.35
N TYR A 290 11.28 -11.22 -5.36
CA TYR A 290 11.12 -9.79 -5.53
C TYR A 290 12.24 -9.05 -4.83
N ALA A 291 12.86 -8.11 -5.53
CA ALA A 291 13.90 -7.26 -4.98
C ALA A 291 14.00 -5.97 -5.80
N VAL A 292 13.94 -4.82 -5.13
CA VAL A 292 14.04 -3.51 -5.78
C VAL A 292 15.16 -2.68 -5.17
N ASP A 293 15.80 -1.86 -6.00
CA ASP A 293 16.74 -0.85 -5.55
C ASP A 293 16.01 0.43 -5.18
N SER A 294 16.08 0.82 -3.91
CA SER A 294 15.49 2.06 -3.37
C SER A 294 16.51 3.22 -3.28
N SER A 295 17.64 3.13 -3.94
CA SER A 295 18.72 4.13 -3.84
C SER A 295 18.27 5.54 -4.25
N LYS A 296 17.38 5.64 -5.24
CA LYS A 296 16.77 6.90 -5.68
C LYS A 296 16.00 7.59 -4.57
N LEU A 297 15.14 6.85 -3.87
CA LEU A 297 14.40 7.35 -2.72
C LEU A 297 15.33 7.67 -1.54
N ARG A 298 16.34 6.83 -1.31
CA ARG A 298 17.35 7.06 -0.25
C ARG A 298 18.16 8.34 -0.49
N ALA A 299 18.38 8.73 -1.75
CA ALA A 299 19.03 9.99 -2.10
C ALA A 299 18.21 11.23 -1.68
N LEU A 300 16.88 11.09 -1.50
CA LEU A 300 16.02 12.13 -0.92
C LEU A 300 16.07 12.16 0.63
N GLY A 301 16.87 11.31 1.25
CA GLY A 301 17.03 11.24 2.70
C GLY A 301 16.15 10.20 3.40
N TRP A 302 15.30 9.46 2.69
CA TRP A 302 14.52 8.39 3.29
C TRP A 302 15.37 7.13 3.53
N LYS A 303 15.06 6.44 4.62
CA LYS A 303 15.50 5.08 4.89
C LYS A 303 14.46 4.38 5.75
N PRO A 304 14.29 3.05 5.65
CA PRO A 304 13.43 2.34 6.58
C PRO A 304 13.99 2.51 8.00
N ALA A 305 13.11 2.81 8.94
CA ALA A 305 13.46 2.99 10.35
C ALA A 305 13.42 1.66 11.11
N HIS A 306 12.76 0.65 10.53
CA HIS A 306 12.46 -0.60 11.21
C HIS A 306 12.97 -1.80 10.41
N SER A 307 13.43 -2.84 11.12
CA SER A 307 13.71 -4.15 10.54
C SER A 307 12.53 -5.10 10.71
N LEU A 308 12.53 -6.20 9.92
CA LEU A 308 11.53 -7.25 10.08
C LEU A 308 11.58 -7.85 11.50
N ASP A 309 12.77 -8.09 12.02
CA ASP A 309 12.95 -8.71 13.34
C ASP A 309 12.43 -7.80 14.47
N ASP A 310 12.57 -6.47 14.32
CA ASP A 310 12.09 -5.51 15.34
C ASP A 310 10.56 -5.39 15.35
N ARG A 311 9.89 -5.51 14.20
CA ARG A 311 8.46 -5.21 14.06
C ARG A 311 7.56 -6.41 13.86
N LEU A 312 8.13 -7.59 13.64
CA LEU A 312 7.32 -8.81 13.50
C LEU A 312 6.62 -9.16 14.83
N GLU A 313 7.34 -9.07 15.95
CA GLU A 313 6.77 -9.30 17.28
C GLU A 313 5.69 -8.27 17.61
N ASP A 314 5.96 -6.97 17.41
CA ASP A 314 4.96 -5.91 17.59
C ASP A 314 3.70 -6.14 16.74
N THR A 315 3.88 -6.63 15.52
CA THR A 315 2.77 -6.98 14.62
C THR A 315 1.95 -8.15 15.18
N ILE A 316 2.62 -9.20 15.67
CA ILE A 316 1.96 -10.34 16.33
C ILE A 316 1.17 -9.86 17.55
N ASP A 317 1.75 -9.01 18.40
CA ASP A 317 1.11 -8.47 19.59
C ASP A 317 -0.08 -7.58 19.25
N TRP A 318 -0.01 -6.84 18.16
CA TRP A 318 -1.16 -6.08 17.67
C TRP A 318 -2.33 -7.02 17.32
N TYR A 319 -2.11 -8.11 16.55
CA TYR A 319 -3.16 -9.09 16.26
C TYR A 319 -3.67 -9.80 17.52
N ARG A 320 -2.81 -10.07 18.51
CA ARG A 320 -3.21 -10.66 19.79
C ARG A 320 -4.14 -9.72 20.56
N SER A 321 -3.90 -8.44 20.55
CA SER A 321 -4.68 -7.43 21.28
C SER A 321 -5.94 -6.98 20.52
N ARG A 322 -6.02 -7.22 19.21
CA ARG A 322 -7.08 -6.70 18.34
C ARG A 322 -7.93 -7.82 17.72
N GLN A 323 -8.26 -8.84 18.51
CA GLN A 323 -9.15 -9.94 18.08
C GLN A 323 -10.53 -9.43 17.68
N ASP A 324 -11.04 -8.41 18.36
CA ASP A 324 -12.26 -7.69 18.01
C ASP A 324 -12.29 -7.17 16.58
N TRP A 325 -11.13 -6.76 16.03
CA TRP A 325 -11.00 -6.23 14.69
C TRP A 325 -10.91 -7.34 13.62
N TRP A 326 -10.08 -8.37 13.83
CA TRP A 326 -9.80 -9.35 12.78
C TRP A 326 -10.66 -10.60 12.79
N GLN A 327 -11.18 -11.05 13.93
CA GLN A 327 -12.01 -12.28 14.00
C GLN A 327 -13.25 -12.19 13.09
N PRO A 328 -14.06 -11.09 13.12
CA PRO A 328 -15.20 -10.96 12.22
C PRO A 328 -14.82 -11.02 10.74
N LEU A 329 -13.60 -10.58 10.38
CA LEU A 329 -13.11 -10.61 8.99
C LEU A 329 -12.78 -12.03 8.51
N LYS A 330 -12.49 -12.96 9.42
CA LYS A 330 -12.25 -14.38 9.11
C LYS A 330 -13.53 -15.22 9.09
N GLU A 331 -14.53 -14.88 9.89
CA GLU A 331 -15.80 -15.59 10.00
C GLU A 331 -16.74 -15.36 8.82
N ASN A 332 -16.63 -14.22 8.17
CA ASN A 332 -17.46 -13.83 7.02
C ASN A 332 -16.92 -14.28 5.65
N ARG A 333 -16.04 -15.29 5.64
CA ARG A 333 -15.45 -15.88 4.42
C ARG A 333 -16.19 -17.10 3.90
#